data_4979a8c314906a11415db911995f5b68
#
_entry.id   4979a8c314906a11415db911995f5b68
#
_cell.length_a   1.000
_cell.length_b   1.000
_cell.length_c   1.000
_cell.angle_alpha   90.00
_cell.angle_beta   90.00
_cell.angle_gamma   90.00
#
_symmetry.space_group_name_H-M   'P 1'
#
loop_
_entity.id
_entity.type
_entity.pdbx_description
1 polymer ?
#
loop_
_entity_poly.entity_id
_entity_poly.type
_entity_poly.pdbx_seq_one_letter_code
_entity_poly.pdbx_strand_id
1 'polypeptide(L)'
;MKMEHAPTLNTVIMVEQALAEMKESVITVAEIKRMLPKQVNHNTLKTILIYLEESNKIAVSMKGITWIHNQNQNLRKAIAKGLEI
;
A
#
# COMPACT_ATOMS: atom_id res chain seq x y z
N MET A 1 -3.45 17.66 -6.41
CA MET A 1 -3.22 16.81 -7.59
C MET A 1 -4.56 16.44 -8.22
N LYS A 2 -4.67 16.66 -9.52
CA LYS A 2 -5.90 16.36 -10.23
C LYS A 2 -5.91 14.88 -10.63
N MET A 3 -6.87 14.14 -10.13
CA MET A 3 -7.02 12.73 -10.47
C MET A 3 -8.16 12.57 -11.47
N GLU A 4 -7.85 12.08 -12.67
CA GLU A 4 -8.87 11.81 -13.66
C GLU A 4 -9.65 10.54 -13.35
N HIS A 5 -9.00 9.58 -12.70
CA HIS A 5 -9.59 8.30 -12.32
C HIS A 5 -9.31 8.05 -10.85
N ALA A 6 -10.06 8.77 -10.00
CA ALA A 6 -9.91 8.61 -8.56
C ALA A 6 -10.33 7.20 -8.17
N PRO A 7 -9.45 6.44 -7.50
CA PRO A 7 -9.81 5.11 -7.03
C PRO A 7 -10.84 5.18 -5.92
N THR A 8 -11.70 4.18 -5.84
CA THR A 8 -12.62 4.08 -4.72
C THR A 8 -11.86 3.67 -3.47
N LEU A 9 -12.42 4.00 -2.30
CA LEU A 9 -11.80 3.61 -1.03
C LEU A 9 -11.65 2.09 -0.94
N ASN A 10 -12.66 1.35 -1.42
CA ASN A 10 -12.59 -0.10 -1.39
C ASN A 10 -11.42 -0.65 -2.21
N THR A 11 -11.14 -0.03 -3.36
CA THR A 11 -10.02 -0.44 -4.20
C THR A 11 -8.70 -0.15 -3.51
N VAL A 12 -8.58 1.02 -2.88
CA VAL A 12 -7.36 1.38 -2.13
C VAL A 12 -7.12 0.38 -1.01
N ILE A 13 -8.15 0.07 -0.23
CA ILE A 13 -8.05 -0.89 0.88
C ILE A 13 -7.65 -2.27 0.36
N MET A 14 -8.22 -2.70 -0.76
CA MET A 14 -7.88 -3.98 -1.35
C MET A 14 -6.39 -4.07 -1.69
N VAL A 15 -5.85 -3.02 -2.31
CA VAL A 15 -4.43 -2.98 -2.66
C VAL A 15 -3.56 -2.96 -1.41
N GLU A 16 -3.92 -2.14 -0.41
CA GLU A 16 -3.19 -2.08 0.85
C GLU A 16 -3.14 -3.45 1.53
N GLN A 17 -4.28 -4.13 1.61
CA GLN A 17 -4.34 -5.44 2.25
C GLN A 17 -3.49 -6.47 1.51
N ALA A 18 -3.54 -6.45 0.19
CA ALA A 18 -2.74 -7.38 -0.60
C ALA A 18 -1.25 -7.17 -0.35
N LEU A 19 -0.81 -5.91 -0.32
CA LEU A 19 0.59 -5.59 -0.08
C LEU A 19 1.01 -5.92 1.36
N ALA A 20 0.15 -5.62 2.32
CA ALA A 20 0.45 -5.88 3.73
C ALA A 20 0.57 -7.38 4.03
N GLU A 21 -0.16 -8.20 3.28
CA GLU A 21 -0.18 -9.65 3.49
C GLU A 21 0.83 -10.41 2.63
N MET A 22 1.51 -9.73 1.70
CA MET A 22 2.46 -10.42 0.83
C MET A 22 3.63 -10.96 1.65
N LYS A 23 4.15 -12.11 1.23
CA LYS A 23 5.26 -12.77 1.91
C LYS A 23 6.62 -12.31 1.38
N GLU A 24 6.64 -11.83 0.16
CA GLU A 24 7.86 -11.34 -0.47
C GLU A 24 8.24 -9.97 0.07
N SER A 25 9.55 -9.72 0.21
CA SER A 25 10.01 -8.41 0.65
C SER A 25 9.94 -7.37 -0.47
N VAL A 26 10.01 -7.79 -1.73
CA VAL A 26 9.93 -6.90 -2.88
C VAL A 26 9.03 -7.54 -3.93
N ILE A 27 8.13 -6.76 -4.52
CA ILE A 27 7.20 -7.26 -5.51
C ILE A 27 7.09 -6.27 -6.67
N THR A 28 6.94 -6.78 -7.90
CA THR A 28 6.77 -5.93 -9.07
C THR A 28 5.30 -5.55 -9.26
N VAL A 29 5.06 -4.50 -10.06
CA VAL A 29 3.69 -4.07 -10.38
C VAL A 29 2.92 -5.22 -11.06
N ALA A 30 3.57 -5.95 -11.95
CA ALA A 30 2.94 -7.07 -12.64
C ALA A 30 2.49 -8.14 -11.64
N GLU A 31 3.32 -8.42 -10.64
CA GLU A 31 2.98 -9.39 -9.61
C GLU A 31 1.83 -8.89 -8.73
N ILE A 32 1.80 -7.60 -8.43
CA ILE A 32 0.69 -7.01 -7.68
C ILE A 32 -0.61 -7.23 -8.44
N LYS A 33 -0.61 -6.95 -9.75
CA LYS A 33 -1.81 -7.15 -10.55
C LYS A 33 -2.32 -8.58 -10.51
N ARG A 34 -1.41 -9.55 -10.49
CA ARG A 34 -1.78 -10.96 -10.47
C ARG A 34 -2.32 -11.41 -9.11
N MET A 35 -1.85 -10.81 -8.03
CA MET A 35 -2.27 -11.24 -6.70
C MET A 35 -3.56 -10.57 -6.22
N LEU A 36 -3.98 -9.49 -6.86
CA LEU A 36 -5.21 -8.80 -6.46
C LEU A 36 -6.43 -9.66 -6.77
N PRO A 37 -7.42 -9.72 -5.85
CA PRO A 37 -8.62 -10.52 -6.06
C PRO A 37 -9.50 -10.01 -7.19
N LYS A 38 -9.37 -8.73 -7.55
CA LYS A 38 -10.09 -8.13 -8.66
C LYS A 38 -9.12 -7.42 -9.58
N GLN A 39 -9.43 -7.45 -10.88
CA GLN A 39 -8.60 -6.74 -11.84
C GLN A 39 -8.75 -5.23 -11.65
N VAL A 40 -7.63 -4.54 -11.58
CA VAL A 40 -7.58 -3.10 -11.40
C VAL A 40 -6.90 -2.47 -12.61
N ASN A 41 -7.48 -1.39 -13.12
CA ASN A 41 -6.89 -0.65 -14.23
C ASN A 41 -5.47 -0.20 -13.85
N HIS A 42 -4.55 -0.26 -14.82
CA HIS A 42 -3.16 0.09 -14.58
C HIS A 42 -3.00 1.52 -14.03
N ASN A 43 -3.72 2.48 -14.61
CA ASN A 43 -3.62 3.86 -14.16
C ASN A 43 -4.18 4.03 -12.74
N THR A 44 -5.25 3.33 -12.43
CA THR A 44 -5.82 3.34 -11.09
C THR A 44 -4.83 2.75 -10.08
N LEU A 45 -4.23 1.62 -10.42
CA LEU A 45 -3.23 1.00 -9.55
C LEU A 45 -2.03 1.92 -9.35
N LYS A 46 -1.55 2.55 -10.43
CA LYS A 46 -0.44 3.48 -10.34
C LYS A 46 -0.76 4.65 -9.40
N THR A 47 -1.97 5.19 -9.50
CA THR A 47 -2.41 6.28 -8.62
C THR A 47 -2.40 5.84 -7.16
N ILE A 48 -2.90 4.64 -6.89
CA ILE A 48 -2.92 4.09 -5.53
C ILE A 48 -1.49 3.92 -5.00
N LEU A 49 -0.60 3.38 -5.82
CA LEU A 49 0.78 3.17 -5.41
C LEU A 49 1.49 4.49 -5.10
N ILE A 50 1.23 5.53 -5.90
CA ILE A 50 1.78 6.86 -5.63
C ILE A 50 1.28 7.38 -4.28
N TYR A 51 -0.02 7.22 -4.02
CA TYR A 51 -0.61 7.62 -2.75
C TYR A 51 0.04 6.88 -1.58
N LEU A 52 0.22 5.57 -1.72
CA LEU A 52 0.84 4.77 -0.67
C LEU A 52 2.31 5.16 -0.44
N GLU A 53 3.02 5.48 -1.51
CA GLU A 53 4.40 5.94 -1.38
C GLU A 53 4.46 7.28 -0.65
N GLU A 54 3.61 8.23 -1.02
CA GLU A 54 3.54 9.53 -0.37
C GLU A 54 3.14 9.42 1.10
N SER A 55 2.36 8.39 1.44
CA SER A 55 1.93 8.13 2.81
C SER A 55 2.95 7.30 3.59
N ASN A 56 4.11 7.02 3.01
CA ASN A 56 5.18 6.23 3.62
C ASN A 56 4.76 4.81 4.00
N LYS A 57 3.81 4.24 3.26
CA LYS A 57 3.40 2.86 3.46
C LYS A 57 4.18 1.89 2.60
N ILE A 58 4.70 2.36 1.48
CA ILE A 58 5.53 1.55 0.59
C ILE A 58 6.78 2.33 0.19
N ALA A 59 7.82 1.60 -0.17
CA ALA A 59 9.00 2.14 -0.81
C ALA A 59 9.07 1.60 -2.24
N VAL A 60 9.36 2.47 -3.19
CA VAL A 60 9.49 2.09 -4.60
C VAL A 60 10.96 2.17 -4.97
N SER A 61 11.48 1.10 -5.55
CA SER A 61 12.87 1.02 -5.97
C SER A 61 12.95 0.41 -7.37
N MET A 62 14.17 0.36 -7.91
CA MET A 62 14.37 -0.26 -9.21
C MET A 62 14.01 -1.75 -9.22
N LYS A 63 14.09 -2.39 -8.07
CA LYS A 63 13.75 -3.81 -7.94
C LYS A 63 12.26 -4.06 -7.83
N GLY A 64 11.49 -3.05 -7.41
CA GLY A 64 10.05 -3.17 -7.23
C GLY A 64 9.55 -2.42 -6.03
N ILE A 65 8.49 -2.91 -5.46
CA ILE A 65 7.75 -2.25 -4.38
C ILE A 65 7.89 -3.07 -3.10
N THR A 66 8.16 -2.38 -2.00
CA THR A 66 8.31 -2.99 -0.67
C THR A 66 7.28 -2.37 0.26
N TRP A 67 6.53 -3.21 0.98
CA TRP A 67 5.61 -2.75 2.02
C TRP A 67 6.41 -2.43 3.27
N ILE A 68 6.41 -1.17 3.69
CA ILE A 68 7.20 -0.72 4.83
C ILE A 68 6.34 -0.27 6.02
N HIS A 69 5.02 -0.12 5.81
CA HIS A 69 4.15 0.30 6.89
C HIS A 69 4.10 -0.78 7.97
N ASN A 70 4.64 -0.46 9.13
CA ASN A 70 4.70 -1.42 10.22
C ASN A 70 3.39 -1.44 10.97
N GLN A 71 2.68 -2.57 10.90
CA GLN A 71 1.44 -2.78 11.65
C GLN A 71 1.69 -3.50 12.97
N ASN A 72 2.91 -3.41 13.47
CA ASN A 72 3.25 -3.99 14.76
C ASN A 72 2.37 -3.38 15.85
N GLN A 73 1.50 -4.20 16.42
CA GLN A 73 0.55 -3.74 17.42
C GLN A 73 1.22 -3.21 18.67
N ASN A 74 2.37 -3.78 19.02
CA ASN A 74 3.10 -3.32 20.20
C ASN A 74 3.61 -1.90 20.00
N LEU A 75 4.12 -1.59 18.81
CA LEU A 75 4.57 -0.25 18.49
C LEU A 75 3.41 0.74 18.52
N ARG A 76 2.26 0.35 17.97
CA ARG A 76 1.07 1.20 18.00
C ARG A 76 0.60 1.48 19.40
N LYS A 77 0.59 0.47 20.26
CA LYS A 77 0.20 0.62 21.66
C LYS A 77 1.14 1.57 22.38
N ALA A 78 2.43 1.45 22.13
CA ALA A 78 3.40 2.35 22.75
C ALA A 78 3.19 3.79 22.31
N ILE A 79 2.94 4.01 21.02
CA ILE A 79 2.69 5.35 20.49
C ILE A 79 1.38 5.91 21.07
N ALA A 80 0.33 5.10 21.10
CA ALA A 80 -0.96 5.52 21.63
C ALA A 80 -0.85 5.93 23.10
N LYS A 81 -0.15 5.15 23.91
CA LYS A 81 0.07 5.49 25.31
C LYS A 81 0.87 6.77 25.47
N GLY A 82 1.85 6.98 24.61
CA GLY A 82 2.62 8.21 24.61
C GLY A 82 1.76 9.44 24.32
N LEU A 83 0.77 9.27 23.46
CA LEU A 83 -0.13 10.36 23.10
C LEU A 83 -1.21 10.62 24.13
N GLU A 84 -1.49 9.68 25.00
CA GLU A 84 -2.52 9.81 26.04
C GLU A 84 -2.03 10.59 27.25
N ILE A 85 -0.77 10.87 27.30
CA ILE A 85 -0.21 11.66 28.39
C ILE A 85 -0.56 13.12 28.19
#